data_18245965574e97192239b682aa696085
#
_entry.id   18245965574e97192239b682aa696085
#
_cell.length_a   1.000
_cell.length_b   1.000
_cell.length_c   1.000
_cell.angle_alpha   90.00
_cell.angle_beta   90.00
_cell.angle_gamma   90.00
#
_symmetry.space_group_name_H-M   'P 1'
#
loop_
_entity.id
_entity.type
_entity.pdbx_description
1 polymer ?
#
loop_
_entity_poly.entity_id
_entity_poly.type
_entity_poly.pdbx_seq_one_letter_code
_entity_poly.pdbx_strand_id
1 'polypeptide(L)'
;KVILVRLETSPEDITGMKVAQGILTVRGGMTSHAAVVARGMGTCCVSGCGDINMDEENKKFTLAGQTFTEGSEISIDGTTGNIYAGLIPTVDASIAGEFGRVMAWADEFRTLKVRTNADTPADAKKARELGAEGIGLCRTEHMFFEGNRIDAFREMICSETVEEREAALAKILPEQQGDFEKLYEALEGNPVTIRFLDPPLHEFVPTEEEDIKKLADAQGKTVDQIKAIIDSLHEFNPMMGHRGCRLAVTYPEIAKMQTSAVIRAAINVKKAHPDWNVKPEIMIPLVGDIKELKYVKKFVVETADAEIKAAGSDLQYEVGTMIEIPRAALTA
;
A
#
# COMPACT_ATOMS: atom_id res chain seq x y z
N LYS A 1 -5.40 25.31 -8.15
CA LYS A 1 -5.99 24.75 -6.93
C LYS A 1 -7.51 24.67 -7.16
N VAL A 2 -8.08 23.47 -6.99
CA VAL A 2 -9.52 23.26 -7.20
C VAL A 2 -10.09 22.49 -6.01
N ILE A 3 -11.37 22.69 -5.71
CA ILE A 3 -12.15 21.89 -4.79
C ILE A 3 -13.10 21.05 -5.62
N LEU A 4 -13.08 19.73 -5.41
CA LEU A 4 -14.04 18.82 -6.02
C LEU A 4 -15.35 18.88 -5.24
N VAL A 5 -16.44 19.24 -5.92
CA VAL A 5 -17.78 19.31 -5.32
C VAL A 5 -18.69 18.29 -6.01
N ARG A 6 -19.24 17.34 -5.26
CA ARG A 6 -20.10 16.26 -5.77
C ARG A 6 -21.28 16.00 -4.87
N LEU A 7 -22.32 15.39 -5.42
CA LEU A 7 -23.42 14.88 -4.59
C LEU A 7 -22.90 13.82 -3.61
N GLU A 8 -22.14 12.89 -4.12
CA GLU A 8 -21.32 11.90 -3.39
C GLU A 8 -20.16 11.45 -4.29
N THR A 9 -19.10 10.88 -3.74
CA THR A 9 -18.00 10.34 -4.54
C THR A 9 -18.07 8.83 -4.64
N SER A 10 -17.64 8.33 -5.79
CA SER A 10 -17.48 6.91 -6.11
C SER A 10 -15.99 6.58 -6.38
N PRO A 11 -15.62 5.31 -6.49
CA PRO A 11 -14.26 4.92 -6.90
C PRO A 11 -13.82 5.52 -8.25
N GLU A 12 -14.75 5.82 -9.14
CA GLU A 12 -14.48 6.46 -10.44
C GLU A 12 -13.99 7.90 -10.31
N ASP A 13 -14.32 8.58 -9.21
CA ASP A 13 -13.91 9.96 -8.95
C ASP A 13 -12.46 10.07 -8.44
N ILE A 14 -11.76 8.96 -8.21
CA ILE A 14 -10.43 8.93 -7.58
C ILE A 14 -9.41 9.83 -8.29
N THR A 15 -9.47 9.90 -9.63
CA THR A 15 -8.58 10.75 -10.42
C THR A 15 -8.81 12.25 -10.14
N GLY A 16 -10.07 12.66 -10.05
CA GLY A 16 -10.42 14.02 -9.66
C GLY A 16 -10.06 14.34 -8.22
N MET A 17 -10.29 13.39 -7.31
CA MET A 17 -9.95 13.54 -5.89
C MET A 17 -8.44 13.72 -5.68
N LYS A 18 -7.58 13.01 -6.43
CA LYS A 18 -6.11 13.11 -6.32
C LYS A 18 -5.57 14.51 -6.69
N VAL A 19 -6.19 15.21 -7.63
CA VAL A 19 -5.74 16.55 -8.07
C VAL A 19 -6.43 17.67 -7.30
N ALA A 20 -7.49 17.37 -6.56
CA ALA A 20 -8.22 18.34 -5.77
C ALA A 20 -7.44 18.75 -4.51
N GLN A 21 -7.53 20.03 -4.14
CA GLN A 21 -6.99 20.58 -2.89
C GLN A 21 -7.98 20.44 -1.72
N GLY A 22 -9.22 20.09 -2.02
CA GLY A 22 -10.28 19.84 -1.06
C GLY A 22 -11.44 19.12 -1.72
N ILE A 23 -12.21 18.40 -0.91
CA ILE A 23 -13.36 17.61 -1.34
C ILE A 23 -14.58 18.04 -0.53
N LEU A 24 -15.68 18.34 -1.21
CA LEU A 24 -16.94 18.72 -0.61
C LEU A 24 -18.05 17.83 -1.16
N THR A 25 -18.78 17.15 -0.29
CA THR A 25 -19.92 16.33 -0.74
C THR A 25 -21.20 16.69 0.01
N VAL A 26 -22.33 16.58 -0.71
CA VAL A 26 -23.66 16.81 -0.15
C VAL A 26 -24.07 15.64 0.74
N ARG A 27 -23.82 14.43 0.28
CA ARG A 27 -24.10 13.18 1.00
C ARG A 27 -22.83 12.58 1.59
N GLY A 28 -23.01 11.77 2.62
CA GLY A 28 -21.94 11.04 3.25
C GLY A 28 -21.74 11.42 4.72
N GLY A 29 -20.74 10.83 5.32
CA GLY A 29 -20.34 11.04 6.70
C GLY A 29 -18.90 10.59 6.89
N MET A 30 -18.44 10.42 8.14
CA MET A 30 -17.05 10.05 8.47
C MET A 30 -16.58 8.73 7.85
N THR A 31 -17.50 7.83 7.49
CA THR A 31 -17.22 6.53 6.88
C THR A 31 -17.54 6.48 5.38
N SER A 32 -17.94 7.63 4.78
CA SER A 32 -18.19 7.70 3.34
C SER A 32 -16.93 7.54 2.52
N HIS A 33 -17.06 7.13 1.27
CA HIS A 33 -15.95 7.03 0.33
C HIS A 33 -15.11 8.32 0.27
N ALA A 34 -15.78 9.49 0.15
CA ALA A 34 -15.12 10.79 0.16
C ALA A 34 -14.24 11.00 1.39
N ALA A 35 -14.78 10.77 2.59
CA ALA A 35 -14.07 11.02 3.85
C ALA A 35 -12.91 10.04 4.07
N VAL A 36 -13.09 8.76 3.74
CA VAL A 36 -12.05 7.73 3.89
C VAL A 36 -10.90 7.99 2.94
N VAL A 37 -11.19 8.20 1.66
CA VAL A 37 -10.16 8.44 0.63
C VAL A 37 -9.44 9.77 0.86
N ALA A 38 -10.18 10.86 1.15
CA ALA A 38 -9.57 12.16 1.44
C ALA A 38 -8.62 12.11 2.65
N ARG A 39 -9.01 11.37 3.70
CA ARG A 39 -8.15 11.16 4.87
C ARG A 39 -6.88 10.40 4.52
N GLY A 40 -6.99 9.34 3.69
CA GLY A 40 -5.83 8.62 3.19
C GLY A 40 -4.89 9.47 2.34
N MET A 41 -5.44 10.44 1.59
CA MET A 41 -4.66 11.39 0.77
C MET A 41 -4.14 12.61 1.55
N GLY A 42 -4.54 12.80 2.81
CA GLY A 42 -4.27 14.03 3.56
C GLY A 42 -4.95 15.28 2.98
N THR A 43 -6.03 15.10 2.22
CA THR A 43 -6.78 16.19 1.56
C THR A 43 -7.91 16.66 2.46
N CYS A 44 -8.09 17.98 2.57
CA CYS A 44 -9.19 18.57 3.31
C CYS A 44 -10.54 18.08 2.76
N CYS A 45 -11.44 17.64 3.63
CA CYS A 45 -12.74 17.11 3.23
C CYS A 45 -13.86 17.60 4.15
N VAL A 46 -14.94 18.11 3.54
CA VAL A 46 -16.23 18.32 4.20
C VAL A 46 -17.24 17.40 3.53
N SER A 47 -17.70 16.39 4.22
CA SER A 47 -18.66 15.42 3.68
C SER A 47 -20.00 15.47 4.42
N GLY A 48 -21.10 15.31 3.66
CA GLY A 48 -22.44 15.30 4.24
C GLY A 48 -23.02 16.70 4.49
N CYS A 49 -22.64 17.69 3.67
CA CYS A 49 -23.23 19.02 3.74
C CYS A 49 -24.62 19.03 3.09
N GLY A 50 -25.65 18.59 3.81
CA GLY A 50 -27.01 18.45 3.34
C GLY A 50 -27.72 19.77 2.98
N ASP A 51 -27.17 20.92 3.40
CA ASP A 51 -27.69 22.24 3.07
C ASP A 51 -27.36 22.69 1.64
N ILE A 52 -26.49 21.96 0.95
CA ILE A 52 -26.15 22.20 -0.45
C ILE A 52 -27.28 21.67 -1.35
N ASN A 53 -27.81 22.55 -2.18
CA ASN A 53 -28.68 22.15 -3.30
C ASN A 53 -27.84 22.06 -4.56
N MET A 54 -27.52 20.81 -5.00
CA MET A 54 -26.63 20.49 -6.10
C MET A 54 -27.38 20.37 -7.42
N ASP A 55 -26.84 20.98 -8.47
CA ASP A 55 -27.24 20.85 -9.86
C ASP A 55 -25.99 20.44 -10.70
N GLU A 56 -25.73 19.14 -10.73
CA GLU A 56 -24.52 18.60 -11.40
C GLU A 56 -24.57 18.80 -12.92
N GLU A 57 -25.76 18.76 -13.52
CA GLU A 57 -25.96 18.96 -14.97
C GLU A 57 -25.50 20.37 -15.41
N ASN A 58 -25.82 21.38 -14.61
CA ASN A 58 -25.43 22.75 -14.89
C ASN A 58 -24.17 23.19 -14.15
N LYS A 59 -23.45 22.25 -13.52
CA LYS A 59 -22.21 22.49 -12.79
C LYS A 59 -22.29 23.64 -11.78
N LYS A 60 -23.35 23.66 -10.99
CA LYS A 60 -23.59 24.68 -9.96
C LYS A 60 -24.20 24.08 -8.71
N PHE A 61 -24.04 24.77 -7.61
CA PHE A 61 -24.76 24.47 -6.38
C PHE A 61 -25.19 25.76 -5.66
N THR A 62 -26.17 25.63 -4.81
CA THR A 62 -26.64 26.74 -3.97
C THR A 62 -26.43 26.36 -2.50
N LEU A 63 -25.88 27.26 -1.72
CA LEU A 63 -25.68 27.13 -0.29
C LEU A 63 -25.95 28.46 0.40
N ALA A 64 -26.75 28.46 1.48
CA ALA A 64 -27.13 29.66 2.24
C ALA A 64 -27.63 30.83 1.37
N GLY A 65 -28.39 30.51 0.32
CA GLY A 65 -28.94 31.50 -0.59
C GLY A 65 -28.01 32.06 -1.66
N GLN A 66 -26.72 31.60 -1.68
CA GLN A 66 -25.76 31.98 -2.69
C GLN A 66 -25.56 30.83 -3.70
N THR A 67 -25.40 31.17 -4.97
CA THR A 67 -25.14 30.22 -6.04
C THR A 67 -23.68 30.28 -6.45
N PHE A 68 -23.07 29.11 -6.48
CA PHE A 68 -21.67 28.86 -6.88
C PHE A 68 -21.66 28.06 -8.20
N THR A 69 -20.83 28.48 -9.13
CA THR A 69 -20.63 27.81 -10.43
C THR A 69 -19.23 27.30 -10.55
N GLU A 70 -18.93 26.54 -11.60
CA GLU A 70 -17.58 26.12 -11.91
C GLU A 70 -16.64 27.33 -11.96
N GLY A 71 -15.52 27.27 -11.22
CA GLY A 71 -14.58 28.38 -11.08
C GLY A 71 -14.89 29.40 -9.97
N SER A 72 -16.02 29.28 -9.27
CA SER A 72 -16.27 30.10 -8.09
C SER A 72 -15.24 29.83 -7.00
N GLU A 73 -14.80 30.90 -6.34
CA GLU A 73 -13.86 30.80 -5.23
C GLU A 73 -14.58 30.42 -3.93
N ILE A 74 -14.19 29.31 -3.34
CA ILE A 74 -14.64 28.82 -2.03
C ILE A 74 -13.49 28.33 -1.20
N SER A 75 -13.63 28.37 0.11
CA SER A 75 -12.73 27.73 1.05
C SER A 75 -13.49 26.79 1.97
N ILE A 76 -12.87 25.67 2.36
CA ILE A 76 -13.49 24.68 3.24
C ILE A 76 -12.58 24.41 4.44
N ASP A 77 -13.17 24.18 5.60
CA ASP A 77 -12.49 23.77 6.82
C ASP A 77 -12.98 22.38 7.22
N GLY A 78 -12.13 21.39 7.01
CA GLY A 78 -12.43 19.98 7.33
C GLY A 78 -12.51 19.70 8.83
N THR A 79 -12.01 20.58 9.70
CA THR A 79 -12.08 20.43 11.15
C THR A 79 -13.44 20.84 11.70
N THR A 80 -13.94 21.99 11.24
CA THR A 80 -15.21 22.55 11.72
C THR A 80 -16.41 22.22 10.82
N GLY A 81 -16.15 21.78 9.57
CA GLY A 81 -17.15 21.55 8.55
C GLY A 81 -17.65 22.85 7.89
N ASN A 82 -17.02 23.98 8.15
CA ASN A 82 -17.44 25.26 7.60
C ASN A 82 -17.02 25.43 6.14
N ILE A 83 -17.90 26.11 5.39
CA ILE A 83 -17.66 26.47 3.99
C ILE A 83 -17.75 28.00 3.91
N TYR A 84 -16.78 28.61 3.27
CA TYR A 84 -16.67 30.06 3.13
C TYR A 84 -16.76 30.45 1.66
N ALA A 85 -17.49 31.49 1.37
CA ALA A 85 -17.47 32.13 0.06
C ALA A 85 -16.18 32.96 -0.07
N GLY A 86 -15.43 32.71 -1.17
CA GLY A 86 -14.15 33.35 -1.42
C GLY A 86 -12.96 32.63 -0.79
N LEU A 87 -11.77 33.24 -0.96
CA LEU A 87 -10.51 32.72 -0.45
C LEU A 87 -10.23 33.23 0.96
N ILE A 88 -9.95 32.32 1.89
CA ILE A 88 -9.46 32.65 3.21
C ILE A 88 -8.01 32.16 3.36
N PRO A 89 -7.18 32.82 4.21
CA PRO A 89 -5.87 32.32 4.52
C PRO A 89 -5.92 30.91 5.11
N THR A 90 -5.13 29.99 4.56
CA THR A 90 -5.02 28.60 5.03
C THR A 90 -3.65 28.37 5.63
N VAL A 91 -3.56 27.50 6.60
CA VAL A 91 -2.31 27.02 7.19
C VAL A 91 -2.21 25.51 6.97
N ASP A 92 -0.99 25.03 6.72
CA ASP A 92 -0.75 23.60 6.68
C ASP A 92 -0.92 23.00 8.08
N ALA A 93 -1.47 21.78 8.14
CA ALA A 93 -1.54 21.04 9.40
C ALA A 93 -0.12 20.82 9.94
N SER A 94 0.14 21.25 11.15
CA SER A 94 1.44 21.07 11.80
C SER A 94 1.27 20.57 13.23
N ILE A 95 2.22 19.75 13.70
CA ILE A 95 2.35 19.30 15.10
C ILE A 95 3.15 20.37 15.87
N ALA A 96 2.71 21.63 15.82
CA ALA A 96 3.40 22.74 16.45
C ALA A 96 2.53 23.40 17.54
N GLY A 97 3.13 24.33 18.30
CA GLY A 97 2.44 25.10 19.32
C GLY A 97 1.91 24.25 20.48
N GLU A 98 0.71 24.54 20.95
CA GLU A 98 0.11 23.84 22.09
C GLU A 98 -0.17 22.37 21.83
N PHE A 99 -0.51 22.00 20.58
CA PHE A 99 -0.66 20.61 20.20
C PHE A 99 0.64 19.83 20.33
N GLY A 100 1.77 20.42 19.90
CA GLY A 100 3.10 19.84 20.10
C GLY A 100 3.46 19.64 21.55
N ARG A 101 3.04 20.56 22.46
CA ARG A 101 3.24 20.40 23.91
C ARG A 101 2.44 19.22 24.47
N VAL A 102 1.19 19.06 24.05
CA VAL A 102 0.37 17.91 24.47
C VAL A 102 0.98 16.60 23.96
N MET A 103 1.48 16.57 22.72
CA MET A 103 2.16 15.40 22.18
C MET A 103 3.45 15.08 22.95
N ALA A 104 4.24 16.09 23.32
CA ALA A 104 5.43 15.87 24.14
C ALA A 104 5.08 15.29 25.51
N TRP A 105 4.02 15.76 26.16
CA TRP A 105 3.54 15.16 27.41
C TRP A 105 3.08 13.72 27.21
N ALA A 106 2.35 13.43 26.12
CA ALA A 106 1.94 12.06 25.80
C ALA A 106 3.17 11.14 25.66
N ASP A 107 4.25 11.62 25.05
CA ASP A 107 5.49 10.87 24.86
C ASP A 107 6.21 10.54 26.20
N GLU A 108 6.04 11.36 27.24
CA GLU A 108 6.58 11.09 28.58
C GLU A 108 5.87 9.91 29.27
N PHE A 109 4.59 9.67 28.97
CA PHE A 109 3.77 8.66 29.63
C PHE A 109 3.56 7.39 28.83
N ARG A 110 3.61 7.47 27.49
CA ARG A 110 3.39 6.30 26.65
C ARG A 110 4.53 5.29 26.78
N THR A 111 4.18 4.00 26.71
CA THR A 111 5.13 2.88 26.69
C THR A 111 5.20 2.23 25.32
N LEU A 112 4.14 2.37 24.51
CA LEU A 112 4.06 1.82 23.17
C LEU A 112 4.52 2.83 22.12
N LYS A 113 5.08 2.31 21.04
CA LYS A 113 5.45 3.08 19.86
C LYS A 113 4.30 3.09 18.85
N VAL A 114 4.22 4.17 18.08
CA VAL A 114 3.22 4.32 17.01
C VAL A 114 3.86 3.97 15.68
N ARG A 115 3.31 2.97 15.01
CA ARG A 115 3.66 2.58 13.64
C ARG A 115 2.48 2.84 12.71
N THR A 116 2.77 3.16 11.46
CA THR A 116 1.75 3.42 10.45
C THR A 116 1.83 2.43 9.30
N ASN A 117 0.84 2.44 8.41
CA ASN A 117 0.92 1.76 7.13
C ASN A 117 1.53 2.71 6.11
N ALA A 118 2.52 2.24 5.35
CA ALA A 118 3.08 2.97 4.21
C ALA A 118 3.66 1.98 3.21
N ASP A 119 3.32 2.16 1.94
CA ASP A 119 3.68 1.24 0.87
C ASP A 119 4.68 1.89 -0.10
N THR A 120 4.89 3.21 0.00
CA THR A 120 5.86 3.98 -0.80
C THR A 120 6.86 4.72 0.08
N PRO A 121 8.07 5.03 -0.44
CA PRO A 121 9.05 5.87 0.27
C PRO A 121 8.52 7.26 0.61
N ALA A 122 7.68 7.84 -0.24
CA ALA A 122 7.06 9.15 0.00
C ALA A 122 6.10 9.12 1.20
N ASP A 123 5.25 8.08 1.29
CA ASP A 123 4.33 7.88 2.41
C ASP A 123 5.11 7.62 3.70
N ALA A 124 6.16 6.80 3.64
CA ALA A 124 7.03 6.50 4.77
C ALA A 124 7.71 7.77 5.33
N LYS A 125 8.25 8.60 4.44
CA LYS A 125 8.83 9.89 4.82
C LYS A 125 7.80 10.81 5.48
N LYS A 126 6.62 10.93 4.86
CA LYS A 126 5.52 11.74 5.40
C LYS A 126 5.05 11.23 6.77
N ALA A 127 4.93 9.92 6.92
CA ALA A 127 4.58 9.29 8.18
C ALA A 127 5.59 9.63 9.28
N ARG A 128 6.89 9.56 9.00
CA ARG A 128 7.94 9.93 9.93
C ARG A 128 7.91 11.42 10.30
N GLU A 129 7.69 12.30 9.33
CA GLU A 129 7.50 13.74 9.59
C GLU A 129 6.32 14.02 10.54
N LEU A 130 5.30 13.17 10.51
CA LEU A 130 4.14 13.22 11.40
C LEU A 130 4.34 12.49 12.72
N GLY A 131 5.55 11.99 13.00
CA GLY A 131 5.91 11.38 14.28
C GLY A 131 5.74 9.85 14.35
N ALA A 132 5.53 9.16 13.22
CA ALA A 132 5.54 7.71 13.22
C ALA A 132 6.94 7.15 13.51
N GLU A 133 7.00 6.09 14.32
CA GLU A 133 8.24 5.47 14.78
C GLU A 133 8.53 4.15 14.06
N GLY A 134 7.96 3.97 12.90
CA GLY A 134 8.15 2.82 12.01
C GLY A 134 6.94 2.54 11.14
N ILE A 135 7.11 1.56 10.27
CA ILE A 135 6.05 1.01 9.43
C ILE A 135 5.58 -0.31 10.03
N GLY A 136 4.29 -0.38 10.37
CA GLY A 136 3.65 -1.59 10.88
C GLY A 136 3.12 -2.51 9.79
N LEU A 137 2.92 -1.97 8.58
CA LEU A 137 2.53 -2.72 7.40
C LEU A 137 2.98 -2.01 6.13
N CYS A 138 3.85 -2.67 5.37
CA CYS A 138 4.15 -2.37 3.97
C CYS A 138 3.58 -3.49 3.10
N ARG A 139 2.67 -3.15 2.18
CA ARG A 139 2.04 -4.08 1.24
C ARG A 139 2.85 -4.13 -0.05
N THR A 140 3.50 -5.25 -0.29
CA THR A 140 4.41 -5.40 -1.43
C THR A 140 3.72 -5.44 -2.79
N GLU A 141 2.43 -5.79 -2.82
CA GLU A 141 1.63 -5.83 -4.04
C GLU A 141 1.50 -4.46 -4.73
N HIS A 142 1.48 -3.38 -3.97
CA HIS A 142 1.36 -2.03 -4.54
C HIS A 142 2.58 -1.62 -5.36
N MET A 143 3.74 -2.22 -5.08
CA MET A 143 4.99 -1.94 -5.79
C MET A 143 4.99 -2.46 -7.24
N PHE A 144 4.12 -3.43 -7.58
CA PHE A 144 4.08 -4.05 -8.91
C PHE A 144 3.33 -3.22 -9.95
N PHE A 145 2.57 -2.21 -9.54
CA PHE A 145 1.82 -1.36 -10.46
C PHE A 145 2.62 -0.16 -11.01
N GLU A 146 3.85 0.04 -10.55
CA GLU A 146 4.69 1.14 -11.01
C GLU A 146 5.49 0.78 -12.26
N GLY A 147 5.42 1.62 -13.30
CA GLY A 147 6.21 1.46 -14.53
C GLY A 147 5.86 0.18 -15.30
N ASN A 148 6.90 -0.53 -15.75
CA ASN A 148 6.76 -1.78 -16.53
C ASN A 148 6.83 -3.05 -15.66
N ARG A 149 6.79 -2.93 -14.34
CA ARG A 149 6.94 -4.05 -13.41
C ARG A 149 5.81 -5.05 -13.53
N ILE A 150 4.62 -4.58 -13.87
CA ILE A 150 3.44 -5.41 -14.03
C ILE A 150 3.64 -6.49 -15.11
N ASP A 151 4.41 -6.21 -16.15
CA ASP A 151 4.67 -7.18 -17.22
C ASP A 151 5.47 -8.38 -16.70
N ALA A 152 6.57 -8.15 -15.97
CA ALA A 152 7.35 -9.22 -15.36
C ALA A 152 6.56 -9.99 -14.27
N PHE A 153 5.68 -9.28 -13.56
CA PHE A 153 4.81 -9.90 -12.57
C PHE A 153 3.74 -10.80 -13.22
N ARG A 154 3.15 -10.37 -14.34
CA ARG A 154 2.24 -11.17 -15.15
C ARG A 154 2.93 -12.38 -15.78
N GLU A 155 4.19 -12.25 -16.24
CA GLU A 155 5.00 -13.38 -16.68
C GLU A 155 5.17 -14.41 -15.54
N MET A 156 5.47 -13.98 -14.34
CA MET A 156 5.60 -14.84 -13.16
C MET A 156 4.30 -15.58 -12.84
N ILE A 157 3.16 -14.88 -12.88
CA ILE A 157 1.83 -15.47 -12.63
C ILE A 157 1.48 -16.54 -13.65
N CYS A 158 1.76 -16.28 -14.95
CA CYS A 158 1.43 -17.18 -16.04
C CYS A 158 2.51 -18.22 -16.34
N SER A 159 3.51 -18.37 -15.45
CA SER A 159 4.53 -19.41 -15.56
C SER A 159 3.97 -20.78 -15.15
N GLU A 160 4.27 -21.79 -15.95
CA GLU A 160 3.84 -23.17 -15.69
C GLU A 160 4.93 -24.00 -14.99
N THR A 161 6.20 -23.64 -15.18
CA THR A 161 7.34 -24.32 -14.53
C THR A 161 8.01 -23.43 -13.47
N VAL A 162 8.80 -24.06 -12.59
CA VAL A 162 9.61 -23.35 -11.61
C VAL A 162 10.65 -22.48 -12.30
N GLU A 163 11.30 -23.00 -13.34
CA GLU A 163 12.33 -22.32 -14.11
C GLU A 163 11.81 -21.04 -14.77
N GLU A 164 10.64 -21.10 -15.40
CA GLU A 164 9.97 -19.93 -15.98
C GLU A 164 9.68 -18.89 -14.90
N ARG A 165 9.17 -19.34 -13.75
CA ARG A 165 8.81 -18.47 -12.62
C ARG A 165 10.05 -17.81 -12.02
N GLU A 166 11.13 -18.57 -11.81
CA GLU A 166 12.38 -18.02 -11.32
C GLU A 166 13.00 -17.00 -12.29
N ALA A 167 12.89 -17.24 -13.61
CA ALA A 167 13.36 -16.29 -14.61
C ALA A 167 12.58 -14.95 -14.57
N ALA A 168 11.26 -15.01 -14.39
CA ALA A 168 10.44 -13.81 -14.20
C ALA A 168 10.74 -13.10 -12.87
N LEU A 169 10.89 -13.87 -11.78
CA LEU A 169 11.25 -13.33 -10.46
C LEU A 169 12.64 -12.66 -10.45
N ALA A 170 13.58 -13.15 -11.25
CA ALA A 170 14.90 -12.53 -11.40
C ALA A 170 14.83 -11.12 -12.02
N LYS A 171 13.81 -10.82 -12.82
CA LYS A 171 13.55 -9.47 -13.34
C LYS A 171 12.97 -8.56 -12.26
N ILE A 172 12.13 -9.10 -11.38
CA ILE A 172 11.43 -8.37 -10.33
C ILE A 172 12.35 -8.05 -9.14
N LEU A 173 13.25 -8.96 -8.78
CA LEU A 173 14.07 -8.86 -7.58
C LEU A 173 14.83 -7.52 -7.47
N PRO A 174 15.58 -7.03 -8.48
CA PRO A 174 16.33 -5.78 -8.36
C PRO A 174 15.42 -4.55 -8.19
N GLU A 175 14.24 -4.57 -8.80
CA GLU A 175 13.26 -3.51 -8.69
C GLU A 175 12.71 -3.43 -7.26
N GLN A 176 12.27 -4.56 -6.73
CA GLN A 176 11.71 -4.64 -5.38
C GLN A 176 12.77 -4.37 -4.31
N GLN A 177 14.00 -4.85 -4.51
CA GLN A 177 15.12 -4.51 -3.65
C GLN A 177 15.34 -2.99 -3.60
N GLY A 178 15.36 -2.31 -4.75
CA GLY A 178 15.52 -0.86 -4.80
C GLY A 178 14.40 -0.08 -4.12
N ASP A 179 13.18 -0.60 -4.12
CA ASP A 179 12.05 0.01 -3.39
C ASP A 179 12.24 -0.14 -1.88
N PHE A 180 12.65 -1.31 -1.41
CA PHE A 180 12.94 -1.52 0.01
C PHE A 180 14.13 -0.69 0.49
N GLU A 181 15.17 -0.49 -0.33
CA GLU A 181 16.29 0.39 0.00
C GLU A 181 15.78 1.81 0.26
N LYS A 182 14.99 2.37 -0.66
CA LYS A 182 14.39 3.71 -0.49
C LYS A 182 13.47 3.80 0.72
N LEU A 183 12.72 2.73 1.01
CA LEU A 183 11.84 2.66 2.17
C LEU A 183 12.63 2.69 3.47
N TYR A 184 13.72 1.89 3.60
CA TYR A 184 14.61 1.92 4.75
C TYR A 184 15.31 3.26 4.91
N GLU A 185 15.76 3.89 3.81
CA GLU A 185 16.34 5.23 3.82
C GLU A 185 15.35 6.29 4.34
N ALA A 186 14.08 6.22 3.88
CA ALA A 186 13.05 7.14 4.35
C ALA A 186 12.78 7.03 5.85
N LEU A 187 12.97 5.84 6.43
CA LEU A 187 12.72 5.55 7.85
C LEU A 187 13.94 5.78 8.76
N GLU A 188 15.16 5.97 8.21
CA GLU A 188 16.38 6.28 8.96
C GLU A 188 16.61 5.36 10.18
N GLY A 189 16.51 4.06 9.98
CA GLY A 189 16.73 3.04 11.02
C GLY A 189 15.52 2.70 11.88
N ASN A 190 14.37 3.33 11.68
CA ASN A 190 13.13 2.87 12.29
C ASN A 190 12.67 1.54 11.66
N PRO A 191 11.99 0.67 12.43
CA PRO A 191 11.59 -0.64 11.96
C PRO A 191 10.54 -0.59 10.84
N VAL A 192 10.63 -1.55 9.91
CA VAL A 192 9.70 -1.70 8.79
C VAL A 192 9.22 -3.13 8.75
N THR A 193 7.91 -3.33 8.90
CA THR A 193 7.26 -4.63 8.72
C THR A 193 6.82 -4.77 7.26
N ILE A 194 7.43 -5.70 6.55
CA ILE A 194 7.17 -5.97 5.13
C ILE A 194 6.35 -7.24 5.02
N ARG A 195 5.14 -7.11 4.51
CA ARG A 195 4.25 -8.23 4.25
C ARG A 195 4.56 -8.85 2.88
N PHE A 196 4.71 -10.16 2.84
CA PHE A 196 4.79 -10.87 1.57
C PHE A 196 3.52 -10.69 0.73
N LEU A 197 3.66 -10.96 -0.57
CA LEU A 197 2.57 -10.92 -1.53
C LEU A 197 1.33 -11.63 -0.99
N ASP A 198 0.23 -10.89 -0.89
CA ASP A 198 -0.99 -11.39 -0.27
C ASP A 198 -2.16 -11.58 -1.24
N PRO A 199 -2.51 -10.64 -2.15
CA PRO A 199 -3.69 -10.79 -3.00
C PRO A 199 -3.63 -12.02 -3.91
N PRO A 200 -4.81 -12.55 -4.32
CA PRO A 200 -4.88 -13.61 -5.29
C PRO A 200 -4.30 -13.19 -6.64
N LEU A 201 -3.64 -14.12 -7.33
CA LEU A 201 -2.92 -13.81 -8.56
C LEU A 201 -3.83 -13.32 -9.70
N HIS A 202 -5.11 -13.72 -9.72
CA HIS A 202 -6.05 -13.29 -10.76
C HIS A 202 -6.32 -11.77 -10.75
N GLU A 203 -6.05 -11.05 -9.66
CA GLU A 203 -6.21 -9.60 -9.60
C GLU A 203 -5.19 -8.83 -10.45
N PHE A 204 -4.10 -9.48 -10.84
CA PHE A 204 -2.99 -8.86 -11.59
C PHE A 204 -2.95 -9.26 -13.07
N VAL A 205 -3.71 -10.27 -13.47
CA VAL A 205 -3.70 -10.73 -14.86
C VAL A 205 -4.38 -9.73 -15.80
N PRO A 206 -3.93 -9.66 -17.07
CA PRO A 206 -4.52 -8.74 -18.03
C PRO A 206 -5.94 -9.17 -18.40
N THR A 207 -6.82 -8.19 -18.58
CA THR A 207 -8.20 -8.36 -19.09
C THR A 207 -8.33 -7.98 -20.55
N GLU A 208 -7.48 -7.06 -21.03
CA GLU A 208 -7.53 -6.56 -22.39
C GLU A 208 -6.80 -7.51 -23.36
N GLU A 209 -7.39 -7.74 -24.53
CA GLU A 209 -6.83 -8.67 -25.53
C GLU A 209 -5.42 -8.30 -26.01
N GLU A 210 -5.12 -7.00 -26.10
CA GLU A 210 -3.81 -6.50 -26.51
C GLU A 210 -2.73 -6.87 -25.48
N ASP A 211 -3.02 -6.72 -24.20
CA ASP A 211 -2.12 -7.09 -23.10
C ASP A 211 -1.94 -8.61 -23.01
N ILE A 212 -3.01 -9.38 -23.20
CA ILE A 212 -2.95 -10.85 -23.25
C ILE A 212 -2.04 -11.30 -24.39
N LYS A 213 -2.17 -10.69 -25.57
CA LYS A 213 -1.33 -10.99 -26.72
C LYS A 213 0.14 -10.65 -26.46
N LYS A 214 0.41 -9.46 -25.89
CA LYS A 214 1.76 -9.05 -25.50
C LYS A 214 2.40 -10.05 -24.53
N LEU A 215 1.65 -10.53 -23.55
CA LEU A 215 2.09 -11.53 -22.60
C LEU A 215 2.36 -12.89 -23.27
N ALA A 216 1.49 -13.30 -24.17
CA ALA A 216 1.64 -14.53 -24.96
C ALA A 216 2.92 -14.50 -25.79
N ASP A 217 3.16 -13.41 -26.51
CA ASP A 217 4.37 -13.20 -27.32
C ASP A 217 5.64 -13.23 -26.44
N ALA A 218 5.61 -12.59 -25.26
CA ALA A 218 6.73 -12.56 -24.33
C ALA A 218 7.10 -13.95 -23.76
N GLN A 219 6.10 -14.82 -23.57
CA GLN A 219 6.30 -16.18 -23.03
C GLN A 219 6.39 -17.27 -24.12
N GLY A 220 6.28 -16.92 -25.40
CA GLY A 220 6.26 -17.90 -26.50
C GLY A 220 5.05 -18.83 -26.45
N LYS A 221 3.94 -18.38 -25.85
CA LYS A 221 2.68 -19.11 -25.72
C LYS A 221 1.63 -18.57 -26.70
N THR A 222 0.58 -19.33 -26.91
CA THR A 222 -0.59 -18.82 -27.69
C THR A 222 -1.50 -17.99 -26.78
N VAL A 223 -2.28 -17.10 -27.38
CA VAL A 223 -3.31 -16.31 -26.66
C VAL A 223 -4.30 -17.22 -25.93
N ASP A 224 -4.69 -18.33 -26.56
CA ASP A 224 -5.61 -19.30 -25.94
C ASP A 224 -5.00 -19.99 -24.72
N GLN A 225 -3.70 -20.28 -24.74
CA GLN A 225 -2.99 -20.82 -23.57
C GLN A 225 -2.97 -19.82 -22.42
N ILE A 226 -2.66 -18.56 -22.69
CA ILE A 226 -2.69 -17.52 -21.64
C ILE A 226 -4.11 -17.33 -21.09
N LYS A 227 -5.15 -17.29 -21.94
CA LYS A 227 -6.55 -17.22 -21.51
C LYS A 227 -6.93 -18.41 -20.62
N ALA A 228 -6.52 -19.62 -20.97
CA ALA A 228 -6.78 -20.81 -20.16
C ALA A 228 -6.09 -20.73 -18.78
N ILE A 229 -4.86 -20.20 -18.71
CA ILE A 229 -4.18 -19.97 -17.44
C ILE A 229 -4.94 -18.93 -16.60
N ILE A 230 -5.31 -17.79 -17.19
CA ILE A 230 -6.09 -16.74 -16.52
C ILE A 230 -7.40 -17.31 -15.96
N ASP A 231 -8.14 -18.05 -16.76
CA ASP A 231 -9.41 -18.67 -16.34
C ASP A 231 -9.20 -19.66 -15.18
N SER A 232 -8.08 -20.39 -15.17
CA SER A 232 -7.74 -21.32 -14.08
C SER A 232 -7.41 -20.64 -12.75
N LEU A 233 -7.01 -19.37 -12.78
CA LEU A 233 -6.69 -18.57 -11.59
C LEU A 233 -7.91 -17.92 -10.94
N HIS A 234 -9.07 -17.98 -11.61
CA HIS A 234 -10.28 -17.33 -11.11
C HIS A 234 -10.78 -18.00 -9.82
N GLU A 235 -10.91 -17.18 -8.77
CA GLU A 235 -11.32 -17.65 -7.45
C GLU A 235 -12.81 -17.38 -7.22
N PHE A 236 -13.55 -18.40 -6.74
CA PHE A 236 -14.94 -18.21 -6.34
C PHE A 236 -15.05 -17.29 -5.12
N ASN A 237 -14.14 -17.42 -4.17
CA ASN A 237 -14.02 -16.54 -3.01
C ASN A 237 -12.57 -16.07 -2.87
N PRO A 238 -12.21 -14.88 -3.39
CA PRO A 238 -10.85 -14.35 -3.34
C PRO A 238 -10.29 -14.23 -1.93
N MET A 239 -11.14 -13.97 -0.93
CA MET A 239 -10.69 -13.83 0.47
C MET A 239 -10.15 -15.14 1.05
N MET A 240 -10.65 -16.28 0.58
CA MET A 240 -10.29 -17.63 1.05
C MET A 240 -9.51 -18.43 0.01
N GLY A 241 -9.14 -17.82 -1.11
CA GLY A 241 -8.50 -18.46 -2.25
C GLY A 241 -7.01 -18.73 -2.08
N HIS A 242 -6.33 -18.94 -3.20
CA HIS A 242 -4.91 -19.23 -3.31
C HIS A 242 -4.10 -17.92 -3.21
N ARG A 243 -3.85 -17.45 -2.02
CA ARG A 243 -3.18 -16.18 -1.72
C ARG A 243 -2.34 -16.29 -0.44
N GLY A 244 -1.52 -15.27 -0.18
CA GLY A 244 -0.77 -15.11 1.05
C GLY A 244 0.11 -16.31 1.40
N CYS A 245 -0.02 -16.86 2.60
CA CYS A 245 0.72 -18.02 3.06
C CYS A 245 0.53 -19.24 2.15
N ARG A 246 -0.67 -19.46 1.61
CA ARG A 246 -0.97 -20.58 0.71
C ARG A 246 -0.20 -20.47 -0.60
N LEU A 247 -0.08 -19.24 -1.12
CA LEU A 247 0.73 -18.94 -2.29
C LEU A 247 2.21 -19.27 -2.02
N ALA A 248 2.73 -18.84 -0.86
CA ALA A 248 4.10 -19.13 -0.45
C ALA A 248 4.36 -20.63 -0.22
N VAL A 249 3.35 -21.42 0.13
CA VAL A 249 3.46 -22.89 0.23
C VAL A 249 3.56 -23.53 -1.15
N THR A 250 2.75 -23.09 -2.11
CA THR A 250 2.70 -23.67 -3.46
C THR A 250 3.85 -23.19 -4.34
N TYR A 251 4.22 -21.92 -4.23
CA TYR A 251 5.28 -21.27 -5.01
C TYR A 251 6.32 -20.63 -4.08
N PRO A 252 7.10 -21.44 -3.37
CA PRO A 252 8.07 -20.95 -2.37
C PRO A 252 9.12 -20.01 -2.96
N GLU A 253 9.40 -20.11 -4.25
CA GLU A 253 10.33 -19.24 -4.97
C GLU A 253 9.92 -17.75 -4.92
N ILE A 254 8.62 -17.44 -4.88
CA ILE A 254 8.12 -16.06 -4.72
C ILE A 254 8.56 -15.49 -3.36
N ALA A 255 8.29 -16.22 -2.28
CA ALA A 255 8.66 -15.78 -0.94
C ALA A 255 10.18 -15.76 -0.73
N LYS A 256 10.94 -16.67 -1.35
CA LYS A 256 12.40 -16.63 -1.36
C LYS A 256 12.93 -15.38 -2.06
N MET A 257 12.38 -15.03 -3.22
CA MET A 257 12.76 -13.81 -3.94
C MET A 257 12.48 -12.57 -3.10
N GLN A 258 11.28 -12.45 -2.51
CA GLN A 258 10.94 -11.33 -1.64
C GLN A 258 11.85 -11.26 -0.41
N THR A 259 12.18 -12.40 0.19
CA THR A 259 13.14 -12.47 1.31
C THR A 259 14.51 -11.93 0.88
N SER A 260 15.02 -12.38 -0.27
CA SER A 260 16.31 -11.89 -0.81
C SER A 260 16.27 -10.38 -1.05
N ALA A 261 15.20 -9.86 -1.65
CA ALA A 261 15.06 -8.43 -1.90
C ALA A 261 15.09 -7.62 -0.59
N VAL A 262 14.31 -8.04 0.43
CA VAL A 262 14.25 -7.39 1.75
C VAL A 262 15.61 -7.39 2.44
N ILE A 263 16.26 -8.54 2.50
CA ILE A 263 17.53 -8.70 3.24
C ILE A 263 18.67 -7.96 2.54
N ARG A 264 18.77 -8.07 1.21
CA ARG A 264 19.80 -7.35 0.43
C ARG A 264 19.66 -5.84 0.56
N ALA A 265 18.42 -5.33 0.47
CA ALA A 265 18.13 -3.92 0.68
C ALA A 265 18.57 -3.44 2.06
N ALA A 266 18.21 -4.18 3.10
CA ALA A 266 18.59 -3.85 4.46
C ALA A 266 20.12 -3.88 4.67
N ILE A 267 20.81 -4.84 4.09
CA ILE A 267 22.29 -4.93 4.12
C ILE A 267 22.92 -3.72 3.45
N ASN A 268 22.42 -3.31 2.27
CA ASN A 268 22.94 -2.16 1.54
C ASN A 268 22.77 -0.86 2.33
N VAL A 269 21.58 -0.64 2.87
CA VAL A 269 21.30 0.54 3.69
C VAL A 269 22.10 0.55 4.99
N LYS A 270 22.25 -0.60 5.66
CA LYS A 270 23.09 -0.71 6.85
C LYS A 270 24.57 -0.41 6.55
N LYS A 271 25.07 -0.80 5.39
CA LYS A 271 26.44 -0.48 4.94
C LYS A 271 26.60 1.03 4.65
N ALA A 272 25.59 1.65 4.05
CA ALA A 272 25.60 3.09 3.76
C ALA A 272 25.44 3.93 5.03
N HIS A 273 24.70 3.44 6.01
CA HIS A 273 24.38 4.12 7.27
C HIS A 273 24.67 3.22 8.49
N PRO A 274 25.94 3.04 8.88
CA PRO A 274 26.32 2.12 9.95
C PRO A 274 25.72 2.45 11.32
N ASP A 275 25.37 3.71 11.55
CA ASP A 275 24.77 4.19 12.80
C ASP A 275 23.28 3.91 12.91
N TRP A 276 22.63 3.48 11.81
CA TRP A 276 21.21 3.17 11.82
C TRP A 276 20.94 1.74 12.29
N ASN A 277 19.90 1.60 13.09
CA ASN A 277 19.42 0.29 13.54
C ASN A 277 18.48 -0.33 12.48
N VAL A 278 19.01 -0.64 11.30
CA VAL A 278 18.22 -1.28 10.23
C VAL A 278 17.89 -2.71 10.62
N LYS A 279 16.62 -2.97 10.90
CA LYS A 279 16.11 -4.29 11.30
C LYS A 279 14.84 -4.61 10.52
N PRO A 280 14.93 -5.40 9.44
CA PRO A 280 13.74 -5.82 8.69
C PRO A 280 12.86 -6.78 9.49
N GLU A 281 11.56 -6.59 9.38
CA GLU A 281 10.54 -7.47 9.93
C GLU A 281 9.74 -8.06 8.78
N ILE A 282 9.85 -9.37 8.56
CA ILE A 282 9.15 -10.08 7.47
C ILE A 282 7.85 -10.65 8.03
N MET A 283 6.74 -10.29 7.40
CA MET A 283 5.41 -10.73 7.81
C MET A 283 4.82 -11.71 6.80
N ILE A 284 4.46 -12.91 7.26
CA ILE A 284 3.79 -13.94 6.46
C ILE A 284 2.28 -13.79 6.66
N PRO A 285 1.51 -13.39 5.62
CA PRO A 285 0.08 -13.14 5.75
C PRO A 285 -0.75 -14.42 5.70
N LEU A 286 -2.01 -14.32 6.12
CA LEU A 286 -3.07 -15.32 5.95
C LEU A 286 -2.78 -16.72 6.55
N VAL A 287 -1.99 -16.78 7.60
CA VAL A 287 -1.66 -18.04 8.29
C VAL A 287 -2.89 -18.57 9.04
N GLY A 288 -3.26 -19.79 8.78
CA GLY A 288 -4.39 -20.47 9.42
C GLY A 288 -4.01 -21.74 10.20
N ASP A 289 -2.78 -22.24 10.01
CA ASP A 289 -2.28 -23.44 10.70
C ASP A 289 -0.79 -23.29 10.99
N ILE A 290 -0.37 -23.81 12.14
CA ILE A 290 1.05 -23.77 12.56
C ILE A 290 1.98 -24.49 11.58
N LYS A 291 1.48 -25.49 10.84
CA LYS A 291 2.28 -26.21 9.84
C LYS A 291 2.65 -25.32 8.64
N GLU A 292 1.68 -24.51 8.19
CA GLU A 292 1.91 -23.52 7.13
C GLU A 292 3.00 -22.54 7.54
N LEU A 293 2.86 -21.98 8.74
CA LEU A 293 3.84 -21.02 9.27
C LEU A 293 5.23 -21.64 9.39
N LYS A 294 5.33 -22.82 9.96
CA LYS A 294 6.62 -23.53 10.13
C LYS A 294 7.27 -23.82 8.78
N TYR A 295 6.48 -24.24 7.79
CA TYR A 295 6.97 -24.55 6.46
C TYR A 295 7.51 -23.31 5.75
N VAL A 296 6.73 -22.24 5.70
CA VAL A 296 7.14 -20.98 5.05
C VAL A 296 8.32 -20.34 5.78
N LYS A 297 8.24 -20.23 7.12
CA LYS A 297 9.30 -19.67 7.95
C LYS A 297 10.65 -20.38 7.72
N LYS A 298 10.64 -21.70 7.53
CA LYS A 298 11.87 -22.48 7.32
C LYS A 298 12.69 -21.94 6.15
N PHE A 299 12.11 -21.87 4.96
CA PHE A 299 12.86 -21.40 3.79
C PHE A 299 13.08 -19.89 3.76
N VAL A 300 12.24 -19.11 4.44
CA VAL A 300 12.49 -17.68 4.65
C VAL A 300 13.76 -17.48 5.47
N VAL A 301 13.89 -18.17 6.59
CA VAL A 301 15.09 -18.11 7.44
C VAL A 301 16.31 -18.64 6.70
N GLU A 302 16.22 -19.79 6.02
CA GLU A 302 17.31 -20.35 5.23
C GLU A 302 17.80 -19.36 4.15
N THR A 303 16.88 -18.66 3.48
CA THR A 303 17.23 -17.65 2.46
C THR A 303 17.85 -16.41 3.10
N ALA A 304 17.26 -15.88 4.15
CA ALA A 304 17.78 -14.69 4.84
C ALA A 304 19.18 -14.92 5.40
N ASP A 305 19.40 -16.05 6.08
CA ASP A 305 20.70 -16.41 6.65
C ASP A 305 21.77 -16.62 5.55
N ALA A 306 21.38 -17.19 4.41
CA ALA A 306 22.29 -17.35 3.27
C ALA A 306 22.73 -15.99 2.69
N GLU A 307 21.80 -15.04 2.52
CA GLU A 307 22.11 -13.68 2.03
C GLU A 307 23.00 -12.91 3.01
N ILE A 308 22.68 -12.96 4.32
CA ILE A 308 23.47 -12.31 5.37
C ILE A 308 24.90 -12.88 5.40
N LYS A 309 25.02 -14.21 5.35
CA LYS A 309 26.31 -14.90 5.33
C LYS A 309 27.12 -14.56 4.08
N ALA A 310 26.49 -14.57 2.91
CA ALA A 310 27.14 -14.23 1.64
C ALA A 310 27.69 -12.80 1.62
N ALA A 311 26.97 -11.87 2.27
CA ALA A 311 27.38 -10.48 2.39
C ALA A 311 28.38 -10.21 3.52
N GLY A 312 28.69 -11.19 4.37
CA GLY A 312 29.50 -11.02 5.58
C GLY A 312 28.91 -10.01 6.56
N SER A 313 27.57 -9.91 6.62
CA SER A 313 26.86 -8.93 7.44
C SER A 313 26.47 -9.52 8.80
N ASP A 314 26.28 -8.63 9.78
CA ASP A 314 25.72 -8.92 11.11
C ASP A 314 24.26 -8.48 11.24
N LEU A 315 23.55 -8.30 10.09
CA LEU A 315 22.17 -7.86 10.04
C LEU A 315 21.28 -8.78 10.89
N GLN A 316 20.45 -8.16 11.74
CA GLN A 316 19.40 -8.86 12.49
C GLN A 316 18.05 -8.63 11.80
N TYR A 317 17.20 -9.64 11.80
CA TYR A 317 15.85 -9.57 11.23
C TYR A 317 14.84 -10.34 12.08
N GLU A 318 13.57 -10.10 11.84
CA GLU A 318 12.49 -10.84 12.48
C GLU A 318 11.56 -11.45 11.43
N VAL A 319 10.98 -12.62 11.77
CA VAL A 319 9.95 -13.27 10.95
C VAL A 319 8.72 -13.48 11.82
N GLY A 320 7.62 -12.86 11.41
CA GLY A 320 6.33 -12.92 12.07
C GLY A 320 5.21 -13.30 11.13
N THR A 321 3.99 -13.18 11.61
CA THR A 321 2.77 -13.48 10.84
C THR A 321 1.68 -12.44 11.10
N MET A 322 0.73 -12.37 10.19
CA MET A 322 -0.52 -11.64 10.38
C MET A 322 -1.60 -12.59 10.90
N ILE A 323 -2.12 -12.30 12.09
CA ILE A 323 -3.27 -13.03 12.64
C ILE A 323 -4.53 -12.31 12.18
N GLU A 324 -5.13 -12.78 11.10
CA GLU A 324 -6.21 -12.07 10.41
C GLU A 324 -7.41 -12.96 10.05
N ILE A 325 -7.29 -14.27 10.21
CA ILE A 325 -8.42 -15.18 10.04
C ILE A 325 -8.90 -15.70 11.39
N PRO A 326 -10.21 -15.94 11.56
CA PRO A 326 -10.79 -16.35 12.85
C PRO A 326 -10.12 -17.59 13.45
N ARG A 327 -9.82 -18.59 12.63
CA ARG A 327 -9.12 -19.81 13.08
C ARG A 327 -7.79 -19.49 13.74
N ALA A 328 -6.97 -18.67 13.10
CA ALA A 328 -5.65 -18.29 13.63
C ALA A 328 -5.76 -17.59 14.98
N ALA A 329 -6.75 -16.70 15.13
CA ALA A 329 -7.00 -16.01 16.40
C ALA A 329 -7.45 -16.93 17.53
N LEU A 330 -8.27 -17.94 17.20
CA LEU A 330 -8.82 -18.88 18.17
C LEU A 330 -7.84 -20.01 18.58
N THR A 331 -6.85 -20.29 17.74
CA THR A 331 -5.90 -21.41 17.95
C THR A 331 -4.43 -20.94 18.04
N ALA A 332 -4.19 -19.66 18.26
CA ALA A 332 -2.86 -19.05 18.38
C ALA A 332 -2.06 -19.58 19.57
#